data_81558be10c90a8086168b4783ba2824d
#
_entry.id   81558be10c90a8086168b4783ba2824d
#
_cell.length_a   1.000
_cell.length_b   1.000
_cell.length_c   1.000
_cell.angle_alpha   90.00
_cell.angle_beta   90.00
_cell.angle_gamma   90.00
#
_symmetry.space_group_name_H-M   'P 1'
#
loop_
_entity.id
_entity.type
_entity.pdbx_description
1 polymer ?
#
loop_
_entity_poly.entity_id
_entity_poly.type
_entity_poly.pdbx_seq_one_letter_code
_entity_poly.pdbx_strand_id
1 'polypeptide(L)'
;MSKTITLTQGKRENRGAGPCALPPGRVGGSREAAGSPAGAGSYGFLARRASSSQPDGFSLGRFAGGRPALLLAILLALLVGGCGAPAAGSKLEMAPAPTPAPVPPRPVVLPADEAAHDNLSEWWYYTGHLRTESGEKYGFELVFFQGVRGQNPVGYAAHFAITDHQQGSFSYEEKVDRTLRVQGEGQYRLAVGDWTMGGQGDDHYLRAQGKGYAVDLKLHATKPPVLHNGAGWLSFGPAGDSYYYSRTRMEVGGVLQANGVSERVTGLAWMDHQWGDFILVNGGGWDWYSVQLGDGTEVMVTLLRDQPGNVAAVYGSYVDRQGRVTELKAGDLEVGATGSWRSPHSGATYPSGWKLRLPGQGIELTLEPVLRDQELNTTRSTGVSYWEGEVQVSGTRGGASLSGEGYVELTGYAR
;
A
#
# COMPACT_ATOMS: atom_id res chain seq x y z
N MET A 1 -52.00 -35.11 -15.52
CA MET A 1 -51.99 -35.48 -16.97
C MET A 1 -50.56 -35.32 -17.47
N SER A 2 -49.99 -36.49 -17.77
CA SER A 2 -48.66 -36.74 -18.33
C SER A 2 -48.43 -36.08 -19.67
N LYS A 3 -47.17 -35.70 -19.96
CA LYS A 3 -46.51 -36.07 -21.22
C LYS A 3 -44.98 -35.86 -21.09
N THR A 4 -44.31 -36.97 -20.97
CA THR A 4 -42.91 -37.27 -21.20
C THR A 4 -42.67 -37.27 -22.71
N ILE A 5 -41.55 -36.68 -23.16
CA ILE A 5 -40.93 -36.98 -24.46
C ILE A 5 -39.43 -37.17 -24.25
N THR A 6 -39.02 -38.43 -24.47
CA THR A 6 -37.65 -38.94 -24.61
C THR A 6 -37.31 -39.12 -26.09
N LEU A 7 -36.13 -38.76 -26.53
CA LEU A 7 -35.46 -39.25 -27.75
C LEU A 7 -33.98 -39.00 -27.61
N THR A 8 -33.23 -40.00 -27.31
CA THR A 8 -32.43 -41.05 -27.99
C THR A 8 -31.33 -40.58 -28.95
N GLN A 9 -30.13 -40.87 -28.54
CA GLN A 9 -28.88 -41.26 -29.18
C GLN A 9 -28.71 -41.20 -30.69
N GLY A 10 -27.52 -40.75 -31.11
CA GLY A 10 -26.92 -41.02 -32.42
C GLY A 10 -25.38 -41.01 -32.32
N LYS A 11 -24.77 -42.17 -32.07
CA LYS A 11 -23.36 -42.48 -32.30
C LYS A 11 -23.03 -42.48 -33.79
N ARG A 12 -21.88 -41.97 -34.17
CA ARG A 12 -21.07 -42.50 -35.29
C ARG A 12 -19.59 -42.32 -35.05
N GLU A 13 -18.92 -43.48 -34.98
CA GLU A 13 -17.49 -43.72 -35.17
C GLU A 13 -17.10 -43.53 -36.64
N ASN A 14 -15.88 -43.13 -36.94
CA ASN A 14 -14.86 -43.91 -37.61
C ASN A 14 -13.60 -43.10 -37.95
N ARG A 15 -12.44 -43.60 -37.50
CA ARG A 15 -11.24 -44.08 -38.19
C ARG A 15 -10.64 -43.08 -39.23
N GLY A 16 -9.37 -42.78 -39.29
CA GLY A 16 -8.17 -43.50 -38.87
C GLY A 16 -7.00 -43.00 -39.73
N ALA A 17 -5.79 -43.42 -39.39
CA ALA A 17 -4.51 -43.31 -40.07
C ALA A 17 -3.62 -42.10 -39.73
N GLY A 18 -2.61 -42.27 -39.11
CA GLY A 18 -1.32 -42.68 -38.78
C GLY A 18 -0.24 -42.40 -39.85
N PRO A 19 1.04 -42.58 -39.52
CA PRO A 19 2.00 -41.48 -39.28
C PRO A 19 3.10 -41.43 -40.38
N CYS A 20 3.91 -40.37 -40.41
CA CYS A 20 5.17 -40.41 -41.15
C CYS A 20 6.31 -39.79 -40.36
N ALA A 21 7.33 -40.60 -40.24
CA ALA A 21 8.55 -40.39 -39.50
C ALA A 21 9.62 -39.63 -40.28
N LEU A 22 10.57 -39.12 -39.51
CA LEU A 22 11.92 -38.58 -39.73
C LEU A 22 12.72 -39.26 -40.90
N PRO A 23 13.83 -38.66 -41.38
CA PRO A 23 15.08 -38.73 -40.64
C PRO A 23 16.10 -37.58 -40.85
N PRO A 24 17.37 -37.74 -40.33
CA PRO A 24 18.22 -36.65 -39.89
C PRO A 24 19.38 -36.39 -40.87
N GLY A 25 19.98 -35.21 -40.74
CA GLY A 25 21.24 -34.89 -41.42
C GLY A 25 22.26 -34.29 -40.47
N ARG A 26 23.26 -35.04 -40.22
CA ARG A 26 24.52 -34.71 -39.54
C ARG A 26 25.57 -34.19 -40.51
N VAL A 27 26.68 -33.67 -39.88
CA VAL A 27 28.05 -33.41 -40.39
C VAL A 27 28.30 -31.92 -40.63
N GLY A 28 29.27 -31.26 -40.04
CA GLY A 28 30.52 -31.60 -39.42
C GLY A 28 31.48 -30.47 -39.63
N GLY A 29 32.32 -30.21 -38.68
CA GLY A 29 33.75 -30.02 -38.81
C GLY A 29 34.25 -28.60 -38.84
N SER A 30 34.94 -28.31 -37.86
CA SER A 30 36.37 -28.23 -37.52
C SER A 30 36.93 -26.79 -37.55
N ARG A 31 37.53 -26.41 -36.35
CA ARG A 31 38.93 -25.96 -36.10
C ARG A 31 39.42 -24.76 -36.85
N GLU A 32 40.06 -23.75 -36.26
CA GLU A 32 41.26 -23.58 -35.45
C GLU A 32 41.33 -22.10 -35.05
N ALA A 33 41.64 -21.72 -33.90
CA ALA A 33 42.89 -21.56 -33.13
C ALA A 33 43.56 -20.21 -33.33
N ALA A 34 43.91 -19.65 -32.19
CA ALA A 34 45.10 -18.86 -31.84
C ALA A 34 45.10 -17.33 -32.04
N GLY A 35 45.45 -16.64 -30.96
CA GLY A 35 46.14 -15.38 -31.01
C GLY A 35 45.85 -14.44 -29.84
N SER A 36 46.45 -14.69 -28.68
CA SER A 36 46.83 -13.60 -27.73
C SER A 36 48.22 -13.13 -28.10
N PRO A 37 48.62 -11.85 -27.87
CA PRO A 37 49.27 -11.58 -26.60
C PRO A 37 49.09 -10.15 -26.03
N ALA A 38 49.12 -10.11 -24.71
CA ALA A 38 49.89 -9.24 -23.80
C ALA A 38 50.12 -7.75 -24.16
N GLY A 39 49.76 -6.89 -23.21
CA GLY A 39 50.29 -5.53 -23.10
C GLY A 39 50.03 -4.98 -21.70
N ALA A 40 51.02 -5.13 -20.84
CA ALA A 40 51.07 -4.59 -19.49
C ALA A 40 51.27 -3.05 -19.52
N GLY A 41 50.68 -2.37 -18.56
CA GLY A 41 50.90 -0.95 -18.29
C GLY A 41 50.48 -0.60 -16.88
N SER A 42 51.36 -0.87 -15.94
CA SER A 42 51.36 -0.39 -14.57
C SER A 42 51.73 1.11 -14.53
N TYR A 43 50.89 1.91 -13.87
CA TYR A 43 51.37 3.14 -13.22
C TYR A 43 50.78 3.24 -11.82
N GLY A 44 51.60 2.98 -10.84
CA GLY A 44 51.40 3.36 -9.46
C GLY A 44 51.79 4.83 -9.25
N PHE A 45 51.06 5.52 -8.39
CA PHE A 45 51.61 6.67 -7.68
C PHE A 45 50.95 6.87 -6.32
N LEU A 46 51.74 6.60 -5.29
CA LEU A 46 51.97 7.32 -4.04
C LEU A 46 50.81 7.74 -3.14
N ALA A 47 50.78 7.03 -2.03
CA ALA A 47 50.27 7.47 -0.75
C ALA A 47 50.87 8.78 -0.27
N ARG A 48 50.06 9.70 0.23
CA ARG A 48 50.48 10.68 1.22
C ARG A 48 49.61 10.58 2.46
N ARG A 49 50.23 10.16 3.53
CA ARG A 49 49.80 10.38 4.92
C ARG A 49 49.93 11.88 5.23
N ALA A 50 48.94 12.45 5.86
CA ALA A 50 49.11 13.61 6.72
C ALA A 50 48.28 13.40 7.99
N SER A 51 48.95 13.63 9.07
CA SER A 51 48.73 13.41 10.47
C SER A 51 47.77 14.42 11.11
N SER A 52 47.02 13.92 12.05
CA SER A 52 46.73 14.44 13.41
C SER A 52 46.53 15.94 13.64
N SER A 53 45.37 16.31 14.16
CA SER A 53 45.25 17.10 15.38
C SER A 53 43.80 17.02 15.93
N GLN A 54 43.66 16.44 17.12
CA GLN A 54 42.57 16.76 18.04
C GLN A 54 42.90 18.07 18.76
N PRO A 55 41.90 18.79 19.24
CA PRO A 55 41.82 19.00 20.67
C PRO A 55 40.43 18.78 21.31
N ASP A 56 40.48 18.11 22.43
CA ASP A 56 39.91 18.39 23.74
C ASP A 56 38.42 18.83 23.83
N GLY A 57 37.54 17.96 24.28
CA GLY A 57 37.18 17.85 25.70
C GLY A 57 36.09 18.84 26.09
N PHE A 58 34.81 18.38 26.09
CA PHE A 58 33.84 18.93 27.02
C PHE A 58 32.99 17.82 27.65
N SER A 59 32.91 17.95 28.95
CA SER A 59 32.42 17.08 30.01
C SER A 59 30.95 16.76 29.96
N LEU A 60 30.64 15.52 30.37
CA LEU A 60 29.34 14.94 30.71
C LEU A 60 28.55 15.79 31.69
N GLY A 61 27.31 16.06 31.36
CA GLY A 61 26.24 16.39 32.26
C GLY A 61 25.12 15.35 32.17
N ARG A 62 25.08 14.42 33.13
CA ARG A 62 23.93 13.54 33.36
C ARG A 62 22.76 14.38 33.83
N PHE A 63 21.63 14.28 33.16
CA PHE A 63 20.33 14.56 33.74
C PHE A 63 19.38 13.40 33.48
N ALA A 64 18.92 12.86 34.59
CA ALA A 64 17.93 11.81 34.68
C ALA A 64 16.52 12.40 34.58
N GLY A 65 15.62 11.68 33.96
CA GLY A 65 14.23 11.60 34.37
C GLY A 65 13.26 12.55 33.66
N GLY A 66 12.38 12.00 32.88
CA GLY A 66 11.15 12.64 32.44
C GLY A 66 10.60 11.99 31.17
N ARG A 67 9.71 11.00 31.33
CA ARG A 67 8.93 10.47 30.24
C ARG A 67 7.89 11.50 29.79
N PRO A 68 7.79 11.87 28.53
CA PRO A 68 6.56 12.47 27.99
C PRO A 68 5.69 11.40 27.36
N ALA A 69 4.42 11.41 27.71
CA ALA A 69 3.35 10.72 27.03
C ALA A 69 3.26 11.18 25.57
N LEU A 70 3.34 10.23 24.66
CA LEU A 70 3.34 10.48 23.22
C LEU A 70 1.90 10.62 22.74
N LEU A 71 1.56 11.80 22.29
CA LEU A 71 0.38 12.06 21.46
C LEU A 71 0.70 11.67 20.02
N LEU A 72 0.03 10.66 19.51
CA LEU A 72 0.06 10.30 18.09
C LEU A 72 -0.75 11.34 17.31
N ALA A 73 -0.09 12.38 16.82
CA ALA A 73 -0.62 13.25 15.79
C ALA A 73 0.10 12.91 14.50
N ILE A 74 -0.62 12.28 13.61
CA ILE A 74 -0.20 12.17 12.21
C ILE A 74 -0.12 13.59 11.65
N LEU A 75 1.06 13.96 11.20
CA LEU A 75 1.48 15.18 10.54
C LEU A 75 1.77 16.44 11.39
N LEU A 76 3.02 16.82 11.27
CA LEU A 76 3.61 18.15 11.45
C LEU A 76 3.71 18.72 12.87
N ALA A 77 4.80 18.35 13.53
CA ALA A 77 5.45 19.28 14.46
C ALA A 77 6.57 20.01 13.71
N LEU A 78 6.33 21.23 13.28
CA LEU A 78 7.40 22.13 12.85
C LEU A 78 7.24 23.50 13.52
N LEU A 79 8.20 23.74 14.44
CA LEU A 79 8.86 24.99 14.78
C LEU A 79 8.01 26.26 14.97
N VAL A 80 7.91 26.74 16.20
CA VAL A 80 8.26 28.14 16.51
C VAL A 80 8.85 28.22 17.91
N GLY A 81 10.14 28.47 18.01
CA GLY A 81 10.78 29.02 19.20
C GLY A 81 10.64 30.55 19.14
N GLY A 82 10.00 31.13 20.13
CA GLY A 82 9.94 32.56 20.33
C GLY A 82 9.89 32.86 21.81
N CYS A 83 10.99 33.38 22.37
CA CYS A 83 11.05 33.93 23.73
C CYS A 83 10.22 35.20 23.83
N GLY A 84 9.25 35.23 24.75
CA GLY A 84 8.54 36.44 25.15
C GLY A 84 8.12 36.35 26.61
N ALA A 85 8.57 37.30 27.43
CA ALA A 85 8.31 37.44 28.84
C ALA A 85 6.81 37.67 29.15
N PRO A 86 6.33 37.33 30.40
CA PRO A 86 4.93 37.40 30.68
C PRO A 86 4.51 38.84 31.00
N ALA A 87 3.54 39.37 30.26
CA ALA A 87 2.74 40.54 30.64
C ALA A 87 1.48 40.04 31.34
N ALA A 88 1.24 40.51 32.57
CA ALA A 88 -0.01 40.32 33.28
C ALA A 88 -1.13 41.08 32.54
N GLY A 89 -2.04 40.35 31.94
CA GLY A 89 -3.20 40.89 31.25
C GLY A 89 -4.44 40.05 31.54
N SER A 90 -5.48 40.73 31.98
CA SER A 90 -6.84 40.28 32.26
C SER A 90 -7.35 39.14 31.39
N LYS A 91 -7.90 38.09 32.05
CA LYS A 91 -8.66 37.01 31.39
C LYS A 91 -9.88 37.63 30.67
N LEU A 92 -9.77 37.77 29.38
CA LEU A 92 -10.94 37.85 28.51
C LEU A 92 -11.42 36.38 28.33
N GLU A 93 -12.50 36.07 29.01
CA GLU A 93 -13.25 34.83 28.85
C GLU A 93 -13.96 34.94 27.47
N MET A 94 -13.29 34.49 26.42
CA MET A 94 -13.93 34.35 25.13
C MET A 94 -15.00 33.25 25.22
N ALA A 95 -16.26 33.68 24.98
CA ALA A 95 -17.32 32.69 24.76
C ALA A 95 -16.87 31.67 23.72
N PRO A 96 -17.11 30.35 23.94
CA PRO A 96 -16.79 29.35 22.94
C PRO A 96 -17.46 29.74 21.63
N ALA A 97 -16.67 29.73 20.54
CA ALA A 97 -17.21 29.94 19.21
C ALA A 97 -18.33 28.90 18.98
N PRO A 98 -19.46 29.32 18.39
CA PRO A 98 -20.55 28.37 18.10
C PRO A 98 -19.99 27.24 17.28
N THR A 99 -20.13 26.03 17.78
CA THR A 99 -19.79 24.82 17.03
C THR A 99 -20.59 24.86 15.72
N PRO A 100 -19.94 24.81 14.56
CA PRO A 100 -20.67 24.76 13.29
C PRO A 100 -21.67 23.59 13.34
N ALA A 101 -22.89 23.81 12.89
CA ALA A 101 -23.85 22.74 12.74
C ALA A 101 -23.23 21.64 11.85
N PRO A 102 -23.30 20.35 12.24
CA PRO A 102 -22.74 19.29 11.42
C PRO A 102 -23.38 19.36 10.03
N VAL A 103 -22.53 19.53 9.02
CA VAL A 103 -22.98 19.45 7.61
C VAL A 103 -23.38 18.01 7.38
N PRO A 104 -24.60 17.71 6.91
CA PRO A 104 -25.00 16.33 6.64
C PRO A 104 -24.05 15.73 5.60
N PRO A 105 -23.63 14.46 5.80
CA PRO A 105 -22.74 13.80 4.89
C PRO A 105 -23.36 13.71 3.49
N ARG A 106 -22.61 14.11 2.48
CA ARG A 106 -22.97 13.91 1.07
C ARG A 106 -22.34 12.60 0.56
N PRO A 107 -22.91 11.95 -0.45
CA PRO A 107 -22.20 10.83 -1.10
C PRO A 107 -20.92 11.33 -1.79
N VAL A 108 -19.94 10.43 -1.95
CA VAL A 108 -18.82 10.63 -2.85
C VAL A 108 -19.35 10.75 -4.28
N VAL A 109 -18.90 11.74 -5.02
CA VAL A 109 -19.32 12.02 -6.41
C VAL A 109 -18.09 11.98 -7.32
N LEU A 110 -17.90 10.89 -8.05
CA LEU A 110 -16.81 10.77 -9.03
C LEU A 110 -17.27 11.35 -10.39
N PRO A 111 -16.36 12.00 -11.15
CA PRO A 111 -14.94 12.18 -10.87
C PRO A 111 -14.60 13.41 -10.01
N ALA A 112 -15.57 14.21 -9.54
CA ALA A 112 -15.31 15.45 -8.83
C ALA A 112 -14.45 15.22 -7.56
N ASP A 113 -14.73 14.15 -6.83
CA ASP A 113 -14.02 13.79 -5.59
C ASP A 113 -12.77 12.91 -5.83
N GLU A 114 -12.20 12.92 -7.04
CA GLU A 114 -10.85 12.37 -7.29
C GLU A 114 -9.75 13.40 -6.94
N ALA A 115 -10.09 14.68 -6.95
CA ALA A 115 -9.19 15.77 -6.60
C ALA A 115 -8.96 15.86 -5.08
N ALA A 116 -7.96 16.65 -4.69
CA ALA A 116 -7.65 16.90 -3.28
C ALA A 116 -8.74 17.73 -2.58
N HIS A 117 -8.95 17.43 -1.30
CA HIS A 117 -9.95 18.05 -0.44
C HIS A 117 -9.29 18.91 0.65
N ASP A 118 -10.05 19.84 1.18
CA ASP A 118 -9.62 20.71 2.29
C ASP A 118 -10.00 20.08 3.65
N ASN A 119 -9.47 18.86 3.88
CA ASN A 119 -9.67 18.09 5.10
C ASN A 119 -8.38 17.95 5.90
N LEU A 120 -8.52 17.57 7.18
CA LEU A 120 -7.38 17.39 8.08
C LEU A 120 -6.39 16.34 7.59
N SER A 121 -6.89 15.29 6.95
CA SER A 121 -6.13 14.15 6.50
C SER A 121 -6.69 13.62 5.18
N GLU A 122 -5.82 13.28 4.24
CA GLU A 122 -6.18 12.70 2.96
C GLU A 122 -5.03 11.87 2.41
N TRP A 123 -5.33 10.74 1.73
CA TRP A 123 -4.32 9.94 1.04
C TRP A 123 -4.85 9.29 -0.23
N TRP A 124 -3.96 9.15 -1.19
CA TRP A 124 -4.08 8.32 -2.39
C TRP A 124 -3.06 7.19 -2.25
N TYR A 125 -3.55 6.00 -2.08
CA TYR A 125 -2.77 4.82 -1.76
C TYR A 125 -2.93 3.78 -2.86
N TYR A 126 -1.81 3.20 -3.27
CA TYR A 126 -1.76 2.12 -4.24
C TYR A 126 -0.88 1.01 -3.74
N THR A 127 -1.38 -0.22 -3.84
CA THR A 127 -0.58 -1.44 -3.71
C THR A 127 -0.83 -2.36 -4.88
N GLY A 128 0.12 -3.26 -5.16
CA GLY A 128 -0.10 -4.19 -6.25
C GLY A 128 1.01 -5.21 -6.39
N HIS A 129 0.75 -6.13 -7.30
CA HIS A 129 1.57 -7.28 -7.60
C HIS A 129 2.03 -7.17 -9.04
N LEU A 130 3.35 -7.19 -9.25
CA LEU A 130 3.97 -7.06 -10.56
C LEU A 130 4.67 -8.36 -10.94
N ARG A 131 4.66 -8.63 -12.23
CA ARG A 131 5.40 -9.73 -12.84
C ARG A 131 6.13 -9.24 -14.07
N THR A 132 7.44 -9.50 -14.12
CA THR A 132 8.28 -9.20 -15.29
C THR A 132 8.03 -10.18 -16.43
N GLU A 133 8.51 -9.85 -17.64
CA GLU A 133 8.50 -10.77 -18.78
C GLU A 133 9.34 -12.02 -18.51
N SER A 134 10.40 -11.92 -17.68
CA SER A 134 11.21 -13.05 -17.21
C SER A 134 10.50 -13.91 -16.17
N GLY A 135 9.36 -13.46 -15.61
CA GLY A 135 8.55 -14.18 -14.63
C GLY A 135 8.88 -13.84 -13.17
N GLU A 136 9.77 -12.90 -12.92
CA GLU A 136 10.08 -12.41 -11.58
C GLU A 136 8.89 -11.66 -10.98
N LYS A 137 8.73 -11.76 -9.66
CA LYS A 137 7.61 -11.18 -8.93
C LYS A 137 8.06 -10.07 -7.98
N TYR A 138 7.24 -9.03 -7.92
CA TYR A 138 7.42 -7.90 -7.02
C TYR A 138 6.09 -7.43 -6.46
N GLY A 139 6.07 -7.06 -5.18
CA GLY A 139 5.02 -6.26 -4.60
C GLY A 139 5.43 -4.79 -4.59
N PHE A 140 4.47 -3.87 -4.68
CA PHE A 140 4.74 -2.44 -4.51
C PHE A 140 3.67 -1.76 -3.67
N GLU A 141 4.08 -0.71 -2.96
CA GLU A 141 3.23 0.33 -2.38
C GLU A 141 3.69 1.68 -2.89
N LEU A 142 2.76 2.56 -3.22
CA LEU A 142 2.99 3.99 -3.41
C LEU A 142 1.82 4.76 -2.82
N VAL A 143 2.09 5.54 -1.78
CA VAL A 143 1.08 6.38 -1.14
C VAL A 143 1.54 7.82 -1.05
N PHE A 144 0.60 8.75 -1.30
CA PHE A 144 0.77 10.18 -1.07
C PHE A 144 -0.23 10.62 -0.02
N PHE A 145 0.26 11.26 1.01
CA PHE A 145 -0.51 11.83 2.11
C PHE A 145 -0.57 13.35 1.98
N GLN A 146 -1.72 13.89 2.20
CA GLN A 146 -1.94 15.33 2.40
C GLN A 146 -2.36 15.57 3.84
N GLY A 147 -1.78 16.58 4.45
CA GLY A 147 -2.21 17.10 5.75
C GLY A 147 -2.46 18.59 5.72
N VAL A 148 -3.63 19.00 6.21
CA VAL A 148 -4.01 20.41 6.32
C VAL A 148 -4.15 20.77 7.79
N ARG A 149 -3.53 21.88 8.24
CA ARG A 149 -3.69 22.40 9.61
C ARG A 149 -4.06 23.87 9.58
N GLY A 150 -5.37 24.14 9.65
CA GLY A 150 -5.90 25.49 9.75
C GLY A 150 -5.40 26.41 8.64
N GLN A 151 -4.68 27.49 8.99
CA GLN A 151 -4.11 28.44 8.04
C GLN A 151 -2.68 28.08 7.58
N ASN A 152 -2.13 26.94 8.00
CA ASN A 152 -0.80 26.53 7.57
C ASN A 152 -0.84 25.98 6.14
N PRO A 153 0.28 26.14 5.40
CA PRO A 153 0.40 25.51 4.08
C PRO A 153 0.16 24.00 4.18
N VAL A 154 -0.50 23.47 3.18
CA VAL A 154 -0.68 22.04 3.02
C VAL A 154 0.67 21.36 2.91
N GLY A 155 0.87 20.32 3.71
CA GLY A 155 2.07 19.48 3.68
C GLY A 155 1.77 18.15 3.00
N TYR A 156 2.77 17.62 2.30
CA TYR A 156 2.69 16.32 1.65
C TYR A 156 3.80 15.42 2.11
N ALA A 157 3.46 14.15 2.31
CA ALA A 157 4.40 13.06 2.49
C ALA A 157 4.11 11.98 1.44
N ALA A 158 5.13 11.22 1.07
CA ALA A 158 4.95 10.08 0.20
C ALA A 158 5.85 8.93 0.63
N HIS A 159 5.34 7.70 0.52
CA HIS A 159 6.10 6.48 0.74
C HIS A 159 6.06 5.64 -0.53
N PHE A 160 7.19 5.00 -0.81
CA PHE A 160 7.33 4.05 -1.90
C PHE A 160 8.05 2.81 -1.37
N ALA A 161 7.45 1.65 -1.52
CA ALA A 161 8.04 0.39 -1.10
C ALA A 161 7.99 -0.66 -2.22
N ILE A 162 8.98 -1.56 -2.21
CA ILE A 162 9.07 -2.72 -3.09
C ILE A 162 9.37 -3.97 -2.26
N THR A 163 8.59 -5.01 -2.47
CA THR A 163 8.85 -6.38 -2.03
C THR A 163 9.43 -7.15 -3.19
N ASP A 164 10.71 -7.53 -3.11
CA ASP A 164 11.41 -8.29 -4.13
C ASP A 164 11.44 -9.77 -3.75
N HIS A 165 10.67 -10.60 -4.46
CA HIS A 165 10.57 -12.03 -4.18
C HIS A 165 11.86 -12.79 -4.49
N GLN A 166 12.62 -12.33 -5.49
CA GLN A 166 13.84 -13.03 -5.92
C GLN A 166 14.96 -12.85 -4.90
N GLN A 167 15.08 -11.62 -4.38
CA GLN A 167 16.10 -11.32 -3.37
C GLN A 167 15.62 -11.60 -1.95
N GLY A 168 14.31 -11.86 -1.75
CA GLY A 168 13.73 -11.98 -0.42
C GLY A 168 13.93 -10.72 0.40
N SER A 169 13.80 -9.54 -0.23
CA SER A 169 14.10 -8.26 0.38
C SER A 169 12.94 -7.27 0.27
N PHE A 170 12.83 -6.42 1.27
CA PHE A 170 11.91 -5.29 1.32
C PHE A 170 12.69 -3.99 1.33
N SER A 171 12.33 -3.07 0.46
CA SER A 171 12.99 -1.77 0.31
C SER A 171 11.95 -0.68 0.28
N TYR A 172 12.15 0.39 1.04
CA TYR A 172 11.27 1.55 1.03
C TYR A 172 12.03 2.87 1.10
N GLU A 173 11.37 3.93 0.66
CA GLU A 173 11.84 5.32 0.73
C GLU A 173 10.68 6.22 1.15
N GLU A 174 10.99 7.34 1.82
CA GLU A 174 10.00 8.34 2.23
C GLU A 174 10.41 9.74 1.77
N LYS A 175 9.44 10.55 1.37
CA LYS A 175 9.63 11.94 0.95
C LYS A 175 8.65 12.89 1.62
N VAL A 176 9.07 14.13 1.79
CA VAL A 176 8.23 15.23 2.27
C VAL A 176 8.40 16.41 1.34
N ASP A 177 7.31 17.04 0.94
CA ASP A 177 7.33 18.29 0.19
C ASP A 177 6.26 19.24 0.76
N ARG A 178 6.57 20.53 0.77
CA ARG A 178 5.63 21.59 1.19
C ARG A 178 4.87 22.19 0.00
N THR A 179 5.27 21.89 -1.21
CA THR A 179 4.72 22.47 -2.42
C THR A 179 3.81 21.47 -3.11
N LEU A 180 2.52 21.61 -2.90
CA LEU A 180 1.57 20.85 -3.67
C LEU A 180 1.34 21.47 -5.04
N ARG A 181 1.15 20.60 -6.03
CA ARG A 181 0.56 20.94 -7.32
C ARG A 181 -0.58 19.99 -7.62
N VAL A 182 -1.77 20.31 -7.14
CA VAL A 182 -3.00 19.67 -7.63
C VAL A 182 -3.47 20.46 -8.86
N GLN A 183 -3.84 19.79 -9.93
CA GLN A 183 -4.34 20.43 -11.15
C GLN A 183 -5.56 19.69 -11.68
N GLY A 184 -6.64 20.42 -11.90
CA GLY A 184 -7.76 20.03 -12.76
C GLY A 184 -9.02 19.54 -12.04
N GLU A 185 -10.20 19.90 -12.56
CA GLU A 185 -11.48 19.31 -12.17
C GLU A 185 -11.60 17.89 -12.75
N GLY A 186 -12.00 16.91 -11.92
CA GLY A 186 -12.20 15.52 -12.34
C GLY A 186 -10.91 14.76 -12.68
N GLN A 187 -9.76 15.34 -12.32
CA GLN A 187 -8.44 14.72 -12.42
C GLN A 187 -7.67 15.04 -11.17
N TYR A 188 -6.82 14.13 -10.73
CA TYR A 188 -5.81 14.47 -9.75
C TYR A 188 -4.42 14.27 -10.33
N ARG A 189 -3.51 15.12 -9.93
CA ARG A 189 -2.09 15.02 -10.24
C ARG A 189 -1.30 15.50 -9.05
N LEU A 190 -0.58 14.60 -8.43
CA LEU A 190 0.21 14.84 -7.26
C LEU A 190 1.69 14.67 -7.58
N ALA A 191 2.52 15.49 -6.94
CA ALA A 191 3.96 15.36 -6.99
C ALA A 191 4.56 15.63 -5.62
N VAL A 192 5.44 14.73 -5.16
CA VAL A 192 6.25 14.89 -3.96
C VAL A 192 7.71 14.67 -4.36
N GLY A 193 8.47 15.75 -4.48
CA GLY A 193 9.76 15.73 -5.13
C GLY A 193 9.65 15.33 -6.60
N ASP A 194 10.37 14.28 -6.97
CA ASP A 194 10.36 13.69 -8.33
C ASP A 194 9.37 12.52 -8.49
N TRP A 195 8.64 12.13 -7.42
CA TRP A 195 7.60 11.14 -7.50
C TRP A 195 6.29 11.76 -7.96
N THR A 196 5.55 11.05 -8.79
CA THR A 196 4.27 11.54 -9.30
C THR A 196 3.24 10.43 -9.36
N MET A 197 2.01 10.80 -9.09
CA MET A 197 0.85 9.97 -9.37
C MET A 197 -0.29 10.84 -9.91
N GLY A 198 -1.21 10.21 -10.60
CA GLY A 198 -2.38 10.91 -11.08
C GLY A 198 -3.38 9.96 -11.73
N GLY A 199 -4.58 10.47 -11.96
CA GLY A 199 -5.64 9.71 -12.59
C GLY A 199 -6.75 10.59 -13.14
N GLN A 200 -7.49 9.99 -14.07
CA GLN A 200 -8.74 10.51 -14.60
C GLN A 200 -9.65 9.33 -14.90
N GLY A 201 -10.77 9.23 -14.20
CA GLY A 201 -11.69 8.12 -14.37
C GLY A 201 -11.02 6.78 -14.07
N ASP A 202 -10.99 5.88 -15.05
CA ASP A 202 -10.43 4.53 -14.86
C ASP A 202 -8.92 4.43 -15.16
N ASP A 203 -8.30 5.48 -15.71
CA ASP A 203 -6.90 5.49 -16.12
C ASP A 203 -6.02 6.27 -15.16
N HIS A 204 -5.04 5.60 -14.57
CA HIS A 204 -4.12 6.17 -13.60
C HIS A 204 -2.66 5.92 -14.00
N TYR A 205 -1.74 6.70 -13.42
CA TYR A 205 -0.31 6.50 -13.59
C TYR A 205 0.43 6.71 -12.27
N LEU A 206 1.52 5.96 -12.07
CA LEU A 206 2.41 6.05 -10.92
C LEU A 206 3.85 6.11 -11.40
N ARG A 207 4.64 6.99 -10.78
CA ARG A 207 6.07 7.07 -11.00
C ARG A 207 6.79 7.36 -9.70
N ALA A 208 7.69 6.46 -9.29
CA ALA A 208 8.50 6.62 -8.09
C ALA A 208 9.85 5.92 -8.27
N GLN A 209 10.84 6.34 -7.47
CA GLN A 209 12.16 5.71 -7.43
C GLN A 209 12.80 5.83 -6.06
N GLY A 210 13.53 4.80 -5.64
CA GLY A 210 14.28 4.77 -4.38
C GLY A 210 15.05 3.47 -4.18
N LYS A 211 16.22 3.56 -3.54
CA LYS A 211 17.02 2.40 -3.09
C LYS A 211 17.21 1.27 -4.12
N GLY A 212 17.51 1.60 -5.37
CA GLY A 212 17.80 0.62 -6.42
C GLY A 212 16.58 0.16 -7.21
N TYR A 213 15.38 0.66 -6.88
CA TYR A 213 14.14 0.38 -7.57
C TYR A 213 13.52 1.65 -8.16
N ALA A 214 12.87 1.52 -9.32
CA ALA A 214 12.02 2.56 -9.88
C ALA A 214 10.84 1.96 -10.63
N VAL A 215 9.71 2.65 -10.59
CA VAL A 215 8.49 2.25 -11.32
C VAL A 215 8.00 3.40 -12.21
N ASP A 216 7.51 3.04 -13.40
CA ASP A 216 6.73 3.89 -14.30
C ASP A 216 5.55 3.05 -14.78
N LEU A 217 4.40 3.18 -14.10
CA LEU A 217 3.26 2.30 -14.25
C LEU A 217 2.06 3.06 -14.80
N LYS A 218 1.29 2.38 -15.65
CA LYS A 218 -0.05 2.76 -16.06
C LYS A 218 -1.02 1.73 -15.52
N LEU A 219 -2.13 2.20 -14.98
CA LEU A 219 -3.13 1.38 -14.33
C LEU A 219 -4.48 1.67 -14.98
N HIS A 220 -5.29 0.62 -15.18
CA HIS A 220 -6.65 0.73 -15.70
C HIS A 220 -7.61 -0.04 -14.82
N ALA A 221 -8.60 0.65 -14.25
CA ALA A 221 -9.62 0.03 -13.41
C ALA A 221 -10.58 -0.80 -14.27
N THR A 222 -10.72 -2.07 -13.93
CA THR A 222 -11.56 -3.03 -14.68
C THR A 222 -12.95 -3.24 -14.06
N LYS A 223 -13.21 -2.55 -12.95
CA LYS A 223 -14.48 -2.57 -12.22
C LYS A 223 -14.87 -1.16 -11.79
N PRO A 224 -16.16 -0.90 -11.56
CA PRO A 224 -16.61 0.35 -10.97
C PRO A 224 -15.96 0.60 -9.61
N PRO A 225 -15.77 1.86 -9.21
CA PRO A 225 -15.27 2.21 -7.88
C PRO A 225 -16.24 1.72 -6.81
N VAL A 226 -15.69 1.25 -5.70
CA VAL A 226 -16.41 0.83 -4.50
C VAL A 226 -16.54 2.02 -3.57
N LEU A 227 -17.73 2.55 -3.40
CA LEU A 227 -18.03 3.56 -2.38
C LEU A 227 -18.33 2.85 -1.07
N HIS A 228 -17.43 2.90 -0.09
CA HIS A 228 -17.60 2.19 1.17
C HIS A 228 -18.81 2.71 1.93
N ASN A 229 -19.53 1.81 2.62
CA ASN A 229 -20.81 2.08 3.27
C ASN A 229 -21.89 2.65 2.31
N GLY A 230 -21.84 2.22 1.04
CA GLY A 230 -22.81 2.55 -0.01
C GLY A 230 -22.72 3.97 -0.57
N ALA A 231 -22.25 4.94 0.22
CA ALA A 231 -22.14 6.36 -0.16
C ALA A 231 -20.71 6.89 -0.12
N GLY A 232 -19.75 6.06 0.30
CA GLY A 232 -18.36 6.47 0.49
C GLY A 232 -18.14 7.28 1.77
N TRP A 233 -19.09 7.30 2.70
CA TRP A 233 -18.95 8.02 3.96
C TRP A 233 -18.98 7.05 5.15
N LEU A 234 -17.99 7.20 6.03
CA LEU A 234 -17.80 6.38 7.23
C LEU A 234 -17.74 7.30 8.46
N SER A 235 -18.49 6.97 9.50
CA SER A 235 -18.38 7.64 10.78
C SER A 235 -17.60 6.78 11.77
N PHE A 236 -16.58 7.39 12.38
CA PHE A 236 -15.80 6.80 13.46
C PHE A 236 -16.25 7.34 14.83
N GLY A 237 -17.47 7.88 14.89
CA GLY A 237 -18.04 8.46 16.11
C GLY A 237 -17.21 9.64 16.61
N PRO A 238 -16.78 9.63 17.90
CA PRO A 238 -15.98 10.73 18.47
C PRO A 238 -14.62 10.96 17.79
N ALA A 239 -14.14 10.00 17.00
CA ALA A 239 -12.87 10.11 16.27
C ALA A 239 -12.99 10.89 14.96
N GLY A 240 -14.22 11.23 14.54
CA GLY A 240 -14.51 12.00 13.32
C GLY A 240 -15.12 11.16 12.21
N ASP A 241 -15.14 11.74 11.03
CA ASP A 241 -15.75 11.15 9.84
C ASP A 241 -14.74 11.07 8.69
N SER A 242 -14.96 10.12 7.80
CA SER A 242 -14.10 9.88 6.65
C SER A 242 -14.92 9.60 5.40
N TYR A 243 -14.46 10.14 4.28
CA TYR A 243 -14.87 9.70 2.95
C TYR A 243 -13.88 8.68 2.44
N TYR A 244 -14.35 7.64 1.74
CA TYR A 244 -13.52 6.54 1.31
C TYR A 244 -14.10 5.80 0.11
N TYR A 245 -13.34 5.69 -0.95
CA TYR A 245 -13.63 4.79 -2.05
C TYR A 245 -12.39 4.02 -2.48
N SER A 246 -12.60 2.87 -3.11
CA SER A 246 -11.54 2.00 -3.64
C SER A 246 -11.77 1.67 -5.11
N ARG A 247 -10.67 1.48 -5.85
CA ARG A 247 -10.64 0.77 -7.12
C ARG A 247 -9.96 -0.58 -6.86
N THR A 248 -10.80 -1.59 -6.71
CA THR A 248 -10.38 -2.89 -6.11
C THR A 248 -9.63 -3.79 -7.07
N ARG A 249 -9.68 -3.49 -8.39
CA ARG A 249 -8.96 -4.24 -9.42
C ARG A 249 -8.56 -3.31 -10.57
N MET A 250 -7.27 -3.04 -10.66
CA MET A 250 -6.68 -2.27 -11.74
C MET A 250 -5.63 -3.13 -12.45
N GLU A 251 -5.76 -3.27 -13.77
CA GLU A 251 -4.71 -3.88 -14.58
C GLU A 251 -3.52 -2.93 -14.66
N VAL A 252 -2.33 -3.47 -14.49
CA VAL A 252 -1.08 -2.72 -14.50
C VAL A 252 -0.23 -3.11 -15.69
N GLY A 253 0.33 -2.12 -16.35
CA GLY A 253 1.39 -2.27 -17.34
C GLY A 253 2.41 -1.16 -17.20
N GLY A 254 3.68 -1.46 -17.49
CA GLY A 254 4.72 -0.43 -17.38
C GLY A 254 6.12 -0.99 -17.34
N VAL A 255 6.98 -0.29 -16.62
CA VAL A 255 8.39 -0.66 -16.44
C VAL A 255 8.74 -0.64 -14.96
N LEU A 256 9.39 -1.68 -14.50
CA LEU A 256 10.10 -1.74 -13.23
C LEU A 256 11.60 -1.76 -13.52
N GLN A 257 12.33 -0.90 -12.86
CA GLN A 257 13.78 -1.01 -12.76
C GLN A 257 14.13 -1.60 -11.39
N ALA A 258 14.86 -2.69 -11.39
CA ALA A 258 15.40 -3.34 -10.21
C ALA A 258 16.91 -3.50 -10.36
N ASN A 259 17.69 -2.96 -9.41
CA ASN A 259 19.16 -3.09 -9.38
C ASN A 259 19.86 -2.70 -10.71
N GLY A 260 19.34 -1.68 -11.37
CA GLY A 260 19.91 -1.15 -12.63
C GLY A 260 19.40 -1.86 -13.90
N VAL A 261 18.61 -2.92 -13.77
CA VAL A 261 17.95 -3.61 -14.90
C VAL A 261 16.50 -3.13 -15.01
N SER A 262 16.10 -2.73 -16.22
CA SER A 262 14.73 -2.30 -16.51
C SER A 262 14.01 -3.38 -17.31
N GLU A 263 12.86 -3.81 -16.81
CA GLU A 263 12.00 -4.79 -17.47
C GLU A 263 10.56 -4.29 -17.59
N ARG A 264 9.86 -4.76 -18.61
CA ARG A 264 8.41 -4.59 -18.67
C ARG A 264 7.74 -5.43 -17.60
N VAL A 265 6.69 -4.86 -17.02
CA VAL A 265 5.88 -5.53 -16.03
C VAL A 265 4.41 -5.46 -16.41
N THR A 266 3.70 -6.50 -15.97
CA THR A 266 2.23 -6.54 -15.92
C THR A 266 1.82 -6.96 -14.52
N GLY A 267 0.56 -6.70 -14.15
CA GLY A 267 0.10 -7.09 -12.82
C GLY A 267 -1.30 -6.61 -12.50
N LEU A 268 -1.62 -6.64 -11.22
CA LEU A 268 -2.84 -6.09 -10.64
C LEU A 268 -2.49 -5.13 -9.52
N ALA A 269 -3.28 -4.07 -9.41
CA ALA A 269 -3.19 -3.12 -8.32
C ALA A 269 -4.54 -2.88 -7.66
N TRP A 270 -4.48 -2.40 -6.43
CA TRP A 270 -5.54 -1.83 -5.63
C TRP A 270 -5.28 -0.35 -5.44
N MET A 271 -6.33 0.47 -5.39
CA MET A 271 -6.24 1.90 -5.10
C MET A 271 -7.28 2.26 -4.04
N ASP A 272 -6.84 3.03 -3.04
CA ASP A 272 -7.69 3.68 -2.04
C ASP A 272 -7.51 5.19 -2.10
N HIS A 273 -8.63 5.91 -2.05
CA HIS A 273 -8.66 7.34 -1.80
C HIS A 273 -9.55 7.60 -0.60
N GLN A 274 -8.95 8.15 0.44
CA GLN A 274 -9.64 8.43 1.68
C GLN A 274 -9.28 9.82 2.20
N TRP A 275 -10.28 10.57 2.65
CA TRP A 275 -10.10 11.90 3.22
C TRP A 275 -11.12 12.17 4.32
N GLY A 276 -10.79 13.08 5.24
CA GLY A 276 -11.71 13.45 6.30
C GLY A 276 -11.08 14.21 7.46
N ASP A 277 -11.93 14.58 8.39
CA ASP A 277 -11.54 15.25 9.63
C ASP A 277 -11.64 14.24 10.79
N PHE A 278 -10.73 13.28 10.80
CA PHE A 278 -10.67 12.27 11.82
C PHE A 278 -9.29 12.16 12.46
N ILE A 279 -9.28 11.74 13.72
CA ILE A 279 -8.08 11.56 14.53
C ILE A 279 -8.19 10.19 15.21
N LEU A 280 -7.15 9.38 15.09
CA LEU A 280 -7.05 8.16 15.88
C LEU A 280 -6.83 8.52 17.35
N VAL A 281 -7.75 8.11 18.20
CA VAL A 281 -7.76 8.43 19.64
C VAL A 281 -7.02 7.35 20.41
N ASN A 282 -6.36 7.74 21.52
CA ASN A 282 -5.74 6.84 22.48
C ASN A 282 -4.61 5.93 21.98
N GLY A 283 -3.93 6.30 20.91
CA GLY A 283 -2.85 5.47 20.36
C GLY A 283 -3.35 4.19 19.70
N GLY A 284 -4.56 4.23 19.15
CA GLY A 284 -5.13 3.20 18.31
C GLY A 284 -4.46 3.12 16.96
N GLY A 285 -5.03 2.35 16.07
CA GLY A 285 -4.56 2.13 14.70
C GLY A 285 -5.58 1.34 13.93
N TRP A 286 -5.18 0.81 12.82
CA TRP A 286 -6.00 -0.11 12.05
C TRP A 286 -5.19 -1.31 11.58
N ASP A 287 -5.91 -2.41 11.34
CA ASP A 287 -5.45 -3.51 10.53
C ASP A 287 -6.32 -3.51 9.27
N TRP A 288 -5.72 -3.24 8.13
CA TRP A 288 -6.39 -3.20 6.84
C TRP A 288 -5.93 -4.37 5.98
N TYR A 289 -6.85 -4.91 5.22
CA TYR A 289 -6.64 -6.08 4.36
C TYR A 289 -7.28 -5.83 3.00
N SER A 290 -6.53 -5.96 1.92
CA SER A 290 -7.06 -6.09 0.56
C SER A 290 -6.70 -7.45 0.01
N VAL A 291 -7.65 -8.10 -0.64
CA VAL A 291 -7.45 -9.41 -1.27
C VAL A 291 -8.06 -9.38 -2.66
N GLN A 292 -7.27 -9.74 -3.65
CA GLN A 292 -7.67 -9.94 -5.04
C GLN A 292 -7.63 -11.44 -5.34
N LEU A 293 -8.79 -12.05 -5.49
CA LEU A 293 -8.91 -13.49 -5.70
C LEU A 293 -8.81 -13.84 -7.18
N GLY A 294 -8.24 -15.01 -7.46
CA GLY A 294 -8.03 -15.51 -8.82
C GLY A 294 -9.31 -15.82 -9.58
N ASP A 295 -10.45 -15.91 -8.88
CA ASP A 295 -11.76 -16.05 -9.50
C ASP A 295 -12.39 -14.71 -9.90
N GLY A 296 -11.67 -13.61 -9.75
CA GLY A 296 -12.10 -12.26 -10.14
C GLY A 296 -13.01 -11.59 -9.14
N THR A 297 -12.94 -11.95 -7.86
CA THR A 297 -13.62 -11.28 -6.75
C THR A 297 -12.61 -10.64 -5.80
N GLU A 298 -13.02 -9.64 -5.04
CA GLU A 298 -12.16 -8.93 -4.09
C GLU A 298 -12.82 -8.84 -2.71
N VAL A 299 -11.96 -8.72 -1.70
CA VAL A 299 -12.36 -8.49 -0.31
C VAL A 299 -11.50 -7.38 0.27
N MET A 300 -12.14 -6.43 0.92
CA MET A 300 -11.47 -5.47 1.80
C MET A 300 -12.05 -5.61 3.20
N VAL A 301 -11.18 -5.55 4.21
CA VAL A 301 -11.57 -5.53 5.63
C VAL A 301 -10.71 -4.52 6.37
N THR A 302 -11.33 -3.75 7.24
CA THR A 302 -10.65 -2.86 8.18
C THR A 302 -11.11 -3.14 9.59
N LEU A 303 -10.16 -3.37 10.48
CA LEU A 303 -10.35 -3.45 11.92
C LEU A 303 -9.79 -2.17 12.54
N LEU A 304 -10.66 -1.26 12.95
CA LEU A 304 -10.23 -0.07 13.70
C LEU A 304 -10.01 -0.43 15.16
N ARG A 305 -8.86 -0.03 15.70
CA ARG A 305 -8.50 -0.27 17.10
C ARG A 305 -8.40 1.05 17.86
N ASP A 306 -9.00 1.12 19.03
CA ASP A 306 -8.87 2.28 19.93
C ASP A 306 -7.59 2.20 20.77
N GLN A 307 -7.08 0.98 20.97
CA GLN A 307 -5.79 0.67 21.59
C GLN A 307 -5.32 -0.72 21.11
N PRO A 308 -4.05 -1.10 21.37
CA PRO A 308 -3.56 -2.41 20.99
C PRO A 308 -4.42 -3.54 21.52
N GLY A 309 -4.86 -4.42 20.61
CA GLY A 309 -5.64 -5.59 20.96
C GLY A 309 -7.14 -5.37 21.18
N ASN A 310 -7.64 -4.12 21.07
CA ASN A 310 -9.06 -3.83 21.22
C ASN A 310 -9.64 -3.29 19.90
N VAL A 311 -10.46 -4.09 19.24
CA VAL A 311 -11.16 -3.71 18.01
C VAL A 311 -12.41 -2.92 18.37
N ALA A 312 -12.42 -1.64 18.01
CA ALA A 312 -13.53 -0.71 18.28
C ALA A 312 -14.58 -0.72 17.17
N ALA A 313 -14.15 -0.93 15.91
CA ALA A 313 -15.05 -1.00 14.76
C ALA A 313 -14.51 -1.94 13.69
N VAL A 314 -15.42 -2.52 12.92
CA VAL A 314 -15.12 -3.37 11.76
C VAL A 314 -15.97 -2.92 10.60
N TYR A 315 -15.37 -2.76 9.45
CA TYR A 315 -16.08 -2.57 8.18
C TYR A 315 -15.30 -3.25 7.05
N GLY A 316 -15.99 -3.53 5.98
CA GLY A 316 -15.38 -4.13 4.80
C GLY A 316 -16.33 -4.23 3.64
N SER A 317 -15.82 -4.72 2.54
CA SER A 317 -16.58 -4.91 1.30
C SER A 317 -16.15 -6.21 0.62
N TYR A 318 -17.12 -6.96 0.16
CA TYR A 318 -16.93 -8.04 -0.81
C TYR A 318 -17.40 -7.55 -2.17
N VAL A 319 -16.56 -7.72 -3.20
CA VAL A 319 -16.85 -7.30 -4.58
C VAL A 319 -16.93 -8.53 -5.46
N ASP A 320 -18.04 -8.74 -6.13
CA ASP A 320 -18.21 -9.87 -7.02
C ASP A 320 -17.53 -9.63 -8.39
N ARG A 321 -17.57 -10.63 -9.26
CA ARG A 321 -16.96 -10.57 -10.61
C ARG A 321 -17.50 -9.45 -11.47
N GLN A 322 -18.73 -9.02 -11.22
CA GLN A 322 -19.43 -7.97 -11.95
C GLN A 322 -19.27 -6.59 -11.30
N GLY A 323 -18.47 -6.48 -10.22
CA GLY A 323 -18.26 -5.23 -9.49
C GLY A 323 -19.41 -4.88 -8.54
N ARG A 324 -20.34 -5.79 -8.24
CA ARG A 324 -21.38 -5.54 -7.25
C ARG A 324 -20.81 -5.69 -5.84
N VAL A 325 -21.12 -4.72 -5.01
CA VAL A 325 -20.58 -4.60 -3.66
C VAL A 325 -21.57 -5.20 -2.66
N THR A 326 -21.05 -6.00 -1.74
CA THR A 326 -21.73 -6.41 -0.51
C THR A 326 -20.95 -5.83 0.66
N GLU A 327 -21.57 -4.95 1.42
CA GLU A 327 -20.99 -4.39 2.65
C GLU A 327 -20.84 -5.49 3.70
N LEU A 328 -19.69 -5.50 4.38
CA LEU A 328 -19.37 -6.44 5.44
C LEU A 328 -19.29 -5.72 6.79
N LYS A 329 -19.97 -6.24 7.78
CA LYS A 329 -19.99 -5.77 9.17
C LYS A 329 -19.35 -6.80 10.09
N ALA A 330 -19.13 -6.45 11.33
CA ALA A 330 -18.47 -7.30 12.33
C ALA A 330 -19.03 -8.73 12.43
N GLY A 331 -20.35 -8.94 12.18
CA GLY A 331 -20.99 -10.26 12.19
C GLY A 331 -20.86 -11.06 10.90
N ASP A 332 -20.40 -10.45 9.81
CA ASP A 332 -20.34 -11.07 8.49
C ASP A 332 -18.97 -11.67 8.17
N LEU A 333 -17.98 -11.41 9.03
CA LEU A 333 -16.59 -11.81 8.82
C LEU A 333 -15.90 -12.20 10.11
N GLU A 334 -14.88 -13.04 9.97
CA GLU A 334 -13.96 -13.40 11.04
C GLU A 334 -12.53 -13.18 10.53
N VAL A 335 -11.72 -12.44 11.29
CA VAL A 335 -10.28 -12.28 11.03
C VAL A 335 -9.51 -12.65 12.28
N GLY A 336 -8.51 -13.52 12.14
CA GLY A 336 -7.66 -13.92 13.25
C GLY A 336 -6.22 -14.14 12.81
N ALA A 337 -5.27 -13.57 13.54
CA ALA A 337 -3.85 -13.80 13.30
C ALA A 337 -3.48 -15.25 13.62
N THR A 338 -2.62 -15.87 12.81
CA THR A 338 -2.09 -17.23 13.01
C THR A 338 -0.73 -17.24 13.70
N GLY A 339 -0.06 -16.08 13.75
CA GLY A 339 1.25 -15.90 14.35
C GLY A 339 1.56 -14.45 14.66
N SER A 340 2.80 -14.18 14.95
CA SER A 340 3.32 -12.83 15.16
C SER A 340 4.78 -12.72 14.70
N TRP A 341 5.19 -11.50 14.41
CA TRP A 341 6.58 -11.15 14.09
C TRP A 341 7.01 -9.93 14.89
N ARG A 342 8.22 -10.00 15.46
CA ARG A 342 8.82 -8.88 16.17
C ARG A 342 9.81 -8.18 15.25
N SER A 343 9.56 -6.89 14.99
CA SER A 343 10.44 -6.07 14.19
C SER A 343 11.82 -5.91 14.85
N PRO A 344 12.91 -6.13 14.10
CA PRO A 344 14.24 -5.77 14.55
C PRO A 344 14.51 -4.27 14.48
N HIS A 345 13.65 -3.50 13.80
CA HIS A 345 13.83 -2.06 13.55
C HIS A 345 13.18 -1.23 14.65
N SER A 346 11.88 -1.40 14.88
CA SER A 346 11.11 -0.67 15.90
C SER A 346 11.00 -1.40 17.25
N GLY A 347 11.20 -2.73 17.24
CA GLY A 347 10.93 -3.60 18.38
C GLY A 347 9.44 -3.90 18.58
N ALA A 348 8.56 -3.37 17.72
CA ALA A 348 7.13 -3.67 17.74
C ALA A 348 6.85 -5.14 17.43
N THR A 349 5.75 -5.65 17.96
CA THR A 349 5.28 -7.00 17.64
C THR A 349 3.98 -6.87 16.84
N TYR A 350 4.04 -7.29 15.58
CA TYR A 350 2.92 -7.31 14.64
C TYR A 350 2.27 -8.68 14.58
N PRO A 351 0.95 -8.79 14.37
CA PRO A 351 0.33 -10.01 13.87
C PRO A 351 1.01 -10.43 12.55
N SER A 352 1.11 -11.72 12.28
CA SER A 352 1.75 -12.22 11.06
C SER A 352 1.14 -13.55 10.64
N GLY A 353 0.59 -13.58 9.41
CA GLY A 353 -0.28 -14.63 8.93
C GLY A 353 -1.70 -14.52 9.49
N TRP A 354 -2.70 -14.75 8.65
CA TRP A 354 -4.11 -14.57 9.07
C TRP A 354 -5.01 -15.64 8.46
N LYS A 355 -6.11 -15.91 9.18
CA LYS A 355 -7.30 -16.56 8.64
C LYS A 355 -8.40 -15.53 8.52
N LEU A 356 -9.01 -15.47 7.34
CA LEU A 356 -10.15 -14.62 7.04
C LEU A 356 -11.31 -15.51 6.55
N ARG A 357 -12.48 -15.37 7.19
CA ARG A 357 -13.68 -16.12 6.82
C ARG A 357 -14.83 -15.19 6.53
N LEU A 358 -15.54 -15.45 5.45
CA LEU A 358 -16.77 -14.78 5.04
C LEU A 358 -17.85 -15.84 4.87
N PRO A 359 -18.57 -16.21 5.95
CA PRO A 359 -19.54 -17.29 5.90
C PRO A 359 -20.64 -17.08 4.86
N GLY A 360 -21.13 -15.84 4.71
CA GLY A 360 -22.16 -15.48 3.73
C GLY A 360 -21.75 -15.69 2.27
N GLN A 361 -20.45 -15.65 1.96
CA GLN A 361 -19.86 -15.90 0.64
C GLN A 361 -19.27 -17.32 0.51
N GLY A 362 -19.31 -18.11 1.60
CA GLY A 362 -18.70 -19.43 1.68
C GLY A 362 -17.19 -19.42 1.51
N ILE A 363 -16.52 -18.32 1.88
CA ILE A 363 -15.08 -18.09 1.70
C ILE A 363 -14.34 -18.37 3.00
N GLU A 364 -13.25 -19.14 2.89
CA GLU A 364 -12.26 -19.33 3.94
C GLU A 364 -10.87 -19.16 3.34
N LEU A 365 -10.11 -18.17 3.84
CA LEU A 365 -8.79 -17.79 3.34
C LEU A 365 -7.74 -17.90 4.41
N THR A 366 -6.53 -18.24 3.98
CA THR A 366 -5.27 -18.08 4.74
C THR A 366 -4.41 -17.07 3.98
N LEU A 367 -3.94 -16.05 4.68
CA LEU A 367 -3.08 -15.00 4.18
C LEU A 367 -1.70 -15.20 4.82
N GLU A 368 -0.69 -15.41 3.99
CA GLU A 368 0.70 -15.60 4.44
C GLU A 368 1.58 -14.48 3.89
N PRO A 369 2.31 -13.74 4.75
CA PRO A 369 3.26 -12.74 4.28
C PRO A 369 4.30 -13.31 3.33
N VAL A 370 4.55 -12.64 2.21
CA VAL A 370 5.63 -12.99 1.28
C VAL A 370 6.98 -12.88 1.99
N LEU A 371 7.15 -11.81 2.74
CA LEU A 371 8.25 -11.58 3.67
C LEU A 371 7.68 -11.19 5.04
N ARG A 372 8.35 -11.59 6.12
CA ARG A 372 7.93 -11.14 7.45
C ARG A 372 8.31 -9.70 7.73
N ASP A 373 9.48 -9.29 7.26
CA ASP A 373 10.02 -7.95 7.43
C ASP A 373 9.58 -7.06 6.26
N GLN A 374 8.42 -6.41 6.42
CA GLN A 374 7.87 -5.42 5.51
C GLN A 374 7.44 -4.17 6.31
N GLU A 375 8.24 -3.81 7.34
CA GLU A 375 8.00 -2.63 8.14
C GLU A 375 8.61 -1.39 7.50
N LEU A 376 7.82 -0.31 7.42
CA LEU A 376 8.29 1.03 7.10
C LEU A 376 8.46 1.84 8.38
N ASN A 377 9.65 2.39 8.58
CA ASN A 377 9.89 3.43 9.58
C ASN A 377 9.87 4.78 8.88
N THR A 378 8.75 5.47 8.95
CA THR A 378 8.49 6.74 8.27
C THR A 378 8.42 7.91 9.25
N THR A 379 9.23 7.82 10.31
CA THR A 379 9.29 8.83 11.38
C THR A 379 9.76 10.21 10.91
N ARG A 380 10.47 10.30 9.77
CA ARG A 380 10.91 11.58 9.19
C ARG A 380 9.80 12.29 8.39
N SER A 381 8.81 11.55 7.89
CA SER A 381 7.70 12.10 7.10
C SER A 381 6.40 12.16 7.88
N THR A 382 5.83 11.01 8.23
CA THR A 382 4.54 10.91 8.92
C THR A 382 4.65 10.78 10.44
N GLY A 383 5.85 10.51 10.96
CA GLY A 383 6.09 10.35 12.39
C GLY A 383 5.72 8.97 12.96
N VAL A 384 5.45 7.99 12.09
CA VAL A 384 5.00 6.64 12.48
C VAL A 384 5.89 5.56 11.89
N SER A 385 5.78 4.35 12.46
CA SER A 385 6.19 3.12 11.81
C SER A 385 4.98 2.21 11.65
N TYR A 386 4.88 1.55 10.51
CA TYR A 386 3.79 0.62 10.22
C TYR A 386 4.30 -0.55 9.39
N TRP A 387 3.57 -1.65 9.40
CA TRP A 387 3.86 -2.80 8.59
C TRP A 387 2.93 -2.78 7.36
N GLU A 388 3.53 -2.84 6.17
CA GLU A 388 2.85 -2.78 4.88
C GLU A 388 3.34 -3.94 4.04
N GLY A 389 2.54 -5.00 3.96
CA GLY A 389 3.07 -6.24 3.45
C GLY A 389 2.22 -6.94 2.41
N GLU A 390 2.90 -7.35 1.34
CA GLU A 390 2.37 -8.27 0.37
C GLU A 390 2.12 -9.64 0.99
N VAL A 391 0.96 -10.23 0.71
CA VAL A 391 0.57 -11.56 1.18
C VAL A 391 0.13 -12.47 0.02
N GLN A 392 0.51 -13.74 0.12
CA GLN A 392 -0.08 -14.80 -0.70
C GLN A 392 -1.36 -15.29 -0.05
N VAL A 393 -2.37 -15.54 -0.87
CA VAL A 393 -3.69 -15.96 -0.41
C VAL A 393 -4.03 -17.34 -0.96
N SER A 394 -4.43 -18.23 -0.06
CA SER A 394 -4.93 -19.56 -0.40
C SER A 394 -6.17 -19.88 0.43
N GLY A 395 -7.04 -20.74 -0.09
CA GLY A 395 -8.23 -21.11 0.66
C GLY A 395 -9.26 -21.82 -0.18
N THR A 396 -10.52 -21.64 0.20
CA THR A 396 -11.65 -22.26 -0.48
C THR A 396 -12.86 -21.33 -0.58
N ARG A 397 -13.71 -21.60 -1.59
CA ARG A 397 -15.08 -21.07 -1.68
C ARG A 397 -16.03 -22.23 -1.89
N GLY A 398 -16.94 -22.46 -0.91
CA GLY A 398 -17.86 -23.59 -0.97
C GLY A 398 -17.15 -24.95 -1.12
N GLY A 399 -15.93 -25.09 -0.57
CA GLY A 399 -15.10 -26.29 -0.68
C GLY A 399 -14.23 -26.36 -1.94
N ALA A 400 -14.42 -25.50 -2.96
CA ALA A 400 -13.56 -25.41 -4.13
C ALA A 400 -12.30 -24.59 -3.82
N SER A 401 -11.14 -25.04 -4.31
CA SER A 401 -9.86 -24.33 -4.11
C SER A 401 -9.92 -22.91 -4.67
N LEU A 402 -9.36 -21.97 -3.91
CA LEU A 402 -9.29 -20.56 -4.22
C LEU A 402 -7.90 -20.04 -3.87
N SER A 403 -7.34 -19.22 -4.74
CA SER A 403 -6.04 -18.56 -4.51
C SER A 403 -6.15 -17.09 -4.89
N GLY A 404 -5.20 -16.30 -4.45
CA GLY A 404 -5.12 -14.88 -4.74
C GLY A 404 -3.84 -14.26 -4.20
N GLU A 405 -3.79 -12.95 -4.30
CA GLU A 405 -2.74 -12.09 -3.76
C GLU A 405 -3.41 -10.94 -3.00
N GLY A 406 -2.69 -10.30 -2.09
CA GLY A 406 -3.26 -9.21 -1.30
C GLY A 406 -2.19 -8.40 -0.59
N TYR A 407 -2.65 -7.37 0.11
CA TYR A 407 -1.86 -6.55 1.01
C TYR A 407 -2.49 -6.46 2.37
N VAL A 408 -1.66 -6.29 3.39
CA VAL A 408 -2.09 -6.05 4.77
C VAL A 408 -1.30 -4.86 5.30
N GLU A 409 -2.01 -3.86 5.82
CA GLU A 409 -1.44 -2.72 6.52
C GLU A 409 -1.76 -2.79 8.02
N LEU A 410 -0.74 -2.62 8.85
CA LEU A 410 -0.85 -2.68 10.31
C LEU A 410 -0.25 -1.43 10.93
N THR A 411 -1.09 -0.55 11.45
CA THR A 411 -0.66 0.71 12.09
C THR A 411 -0.81 0.67 13.61
N GLY A 412 -0.10 1.55 14.33
CA GLY A 412 -0.26 1.72 15.78
C GLY A 412 0.34 0.60 16.66
N TYR A 413 1.18 -0.27 16.12
CA TYR A 413 1.90 -1.29 16.87
C TYR A 413 3.27 -0.81 17.34
N ALA A 414 3.98 -0.01 16.54
CA ALA A 414 5.22 0.66 16.90
C ALA A 414 4.91 1.94 17.71
N ARG A 415 5.57 2.14 18.85
CA ARG A 415 5.36 3.26 19.77
C ARG A 415 6.69 3.93 20.13
#